data_697ebcfd676713d817da146fa6bb71ec
#
_entry.id   697ebcfd676713d817da146fa6bb71ec
#
_cell.length_a   1.000
_cell.length_b   1.000
_cell.length_c   1.000
_cell.angle_alpha   90.00
_cell.angle_beta   90.00
_cell.angle_gamma   90.00
#
_symmetry.space_group_name_H-M   'P 1'
#
loop_
_entity.id
_entity.type
_entity.pdbx_description
1 polymer ?
#
loop_
_entity_poly.entity_id
_entity_poly.type
_entity_poly.pdbx_seq_one_letter_code
_entity_poly.pdbx_strand_id
1 'polypeptide(L)'
;MDGIHFLGEWYGCPAHTPELTRADALRTLCLASVRATGLTVVGDSFHQFEPQGVTGTVLLAESHLAIHTWPEFGFVTVDVYVCNLATDNSDKAKQLFHALETALRPKRTKFQAIVRGGKDD
;
A
#
# COMPACT_ATOMS: atom_id res chain seq x y z
N MET A 1 16.73 11.62 11.37
CA MET A 1 15.56 11.35 10.53
C MET A 1 14.91 10.04 10.99
N ASP A 2 13.62 10.01 11.12
CA ASP A 2 12.93 8.75 11.39
C ASP A 2 11.77 8.55 10.41
N GLY A 3 11.30 7.32 10.35
CA GLY A 3 10.17 6.94 9.52
C GLY A 3 9.44 5.78 10.14
N ILE A 4 8.28 5.47 9.58
CA ILE A 4 7.49 4.32 9.98
C ILE A 4 7.16 3.49 8.75
N HIS A 5 7.29 2.17 8.88
CA HIS A 5 7.02 1.21 7.81
C HIS A 5 5.92 0.27 8.28
N PHE A 6 4.76 0.34 7.64
CA PHE A 6 3.67 -0.58 7.89
C PHE A 6 3.73 -1.72 6.88
N LEU A 7 3.70 -2.95 7.39
CA LEU A 7 3.70 -4.16 6.57
C LEU A 7 2.41 -4.92 6.83
N GLY A 8 1.70 -5.25 5.78
CA GLY A 8 0.45 -6.00 5.88
C GLY A 8 0.45 -7.24 5.01
N GLU A 9 -0.14 -8.30 5.54
CA GLU A 9 -0.48 -9.50 4.79
C GLU A 9 -1.96 -9.72 4.97
N TRP A 10 -2.70 -9.66 3.87
CA TRP A 10 -4.17 -9.71 3.87
C TRP A 10 -4.64 -10.99 3.21
N TYR A 11 -5.47 -11.75 3.92
CA TYR A 11 -5.96 -13.07 3.50
C TYR A 11 -7.46 -13.04 3.30
N GLY A 12 -7.95 -13.84 2.34
CA GLY A 12 -9.38 -13.95 2.09
C GLY A 12 -10.00 -12.72 1.46
N CYS A 13 -9.22 -11.96 0.70
CA CYS A 13 -9.77 -10.89 -0.12
C CYS A 13 -10.64 -11.50 -1.22
N PRO A 14 -11.80 -10.88 -1.58
CA PRO A 14 -12.65 -11.44 -2.63
C PRO A 14 -11.92 -11.51 -3.97
N ALA A 15 -11.71 -12.74 -4.48
CA ALA A 15 -10.81 -13.01 -5.60
C ALA A 15 -11.24 -12.35 -6.92
N HIS A 16 -12.53 -12.09 -7.10
CA HIS A 16 -13.06 -11.53 -8.35
C HIS A 16 -13.09 -10.01 -8.38
N THR A 17 -12.60 -9.36 -7.34
CA THR A 17 -12.55 -7.89 -7.28
C THR A 17 -11.60 -7.38 -8.37
N PRO A 18 -12.02 -6.41 -9.21
CA PRO A 18 -11.11 -5.87 -10.23
C PRO A 18 -9.80 -5.33 -9.66
N GLU A 19 -9.82 -4.78 -8.46
CA GLU A 19 -8.63 -4.24 -7.80
C GLU A 19 -7.61 -5.31 -7.41
N LEU A 20 -8.02 -6.60 -7.35
CA LEU A 20 -7.07 -7.69 -7.19
C LEU A 20 -6.55 -8.21 -8.52
N THR A 21 -7.39 -8.20 -9.56
CA THR A 21 -7.09 -8.90 -10.80
C THR A 21 -6.46 -8.03 -11.86
N ARG A 22 -6.77 -6.72 -11.89
CA ARG A 22 -6.36 -5.82 -12.98
C ARG A 22 -5.54 -4.64 -12.47
N ALA A 23 -4.44 -4.38 -13.17
CA ALA A 23 -3.50 -3.32 -12.82
C ALA A 23 -4.13 -1.92 -12.86
N ASP A 24 -4.97 -1.65 -13.85
CA ASP A 24 -5.60 -0.34 -13.97
C ASP A 24 -6.55 -0.04 -12.82
N ALA A 25 -7.33 -1.04 -12.38
CA ALA A 25 -8.24 -0.88 -11.25
C ALA A 25 -7.47 -0.68 -9.94
N LEU A 26 -6.42 -1.47 -9.70
CA LEU A 26 -5.61 -1.33 -8.49
C LEU A 26 -4.88 0.01 -8.48
N ARG A 27 -4.34 0.44 -9.62
CA ARG A 27 -3.67 1.74 -9.74
C ARG A 27 -4.61 2.88 -9.37
N THR A 28 -5.83 2.86 -9.91
CA THR A 28 -6.84 3.88 -9.62
C THR A 28 -7.13 3.95 -8.12
N LEU A 29 -7.33 2.79 -7.48
CA LEU A 29 -7.56 2.71 -6.05
C LEU A 29 -6.39 3.27 -5.25
N CYS A 30 -5.17 2.85 -5.57
CA CYS A 30 -3.97 3.27 -4.84
C CYS A 30 -3.74 4.78 -4.97
N LEU A 31 -3.83 5.32 -6.18
CA LEU A 31 -3.61 6.76 -6.39
C LEU A 31 -4.67 7.61 -5.69
N ALA A 32 -5.94 7.20 -5.75
CA ALA A 32 -7.02 7.91 -5.06
C ALA A 32 -6.81 7.88 -3.55
N SER A 33 -6.42 6.71 -3.00
CA SER A 33 -6.20 6.54 -1.57
C SER A 33 -5.03 7.39 -1.08
N VAL A 34 -3.93 7.43 -1.85
CA VAL A 34 -2.76 8.26 -1.51
C VAL A 34 -3.15 9.74 -1.52
N ARG A 35 -3.81 10.19 -2.58
CA ARG A 35 -4.17 11.61 -2.74
C ARG A 35 -5.11 12.07 -1.64
N ALA A 36 -6.00 11.21 -1.17
CA ALA A 36 -6.91 11.54 -0.09
C ALA A 36 -6.20 11.82 1.23
N THR A 37 -4.99 11.33 1.42
CA THR A 37 -4.19 11.60 2.63
C THR A 37 -3.40 12.90 2.55
N GLY A 38 -3.22 13.45 1.35
CA GLY A 38 -2.37 14.62 1.13
C GLY A 38 -0.89 14.30 0.94
N LEU A 39 -0.51 13.01 0.91
CA LEU A 39 0.85 12.61 0.55
C LEU A 39 1.14 12.96 -0.92
N THR A 40 2.38 13.33 -1.22
CA THR A 40 2.77 13.78 -2.54
C THR A 40 3.22 12.61 -3.41
N VAL A 41 2.51 12.38 -4.52
CA VAL A 41 2.87 11.37 -5.51
C VAL A 41 3.93 11.95 -6.46
N VAL A 42 5.02 11.22 -6.66
CA VAL A 42 6.06 11.61 -7.62
C VAL A 42 6.21 10.62 -8.77
N GLY A 43 5.54 9.49 -8.72
CA GLY A 43 5.53 8.50 -9.80
C GLY A 43 4.79 7.25 -9.40
N ASP A 44 4.55 6.37 -10.37
CA ASP A 44 3.96 5.06 -10.08
C ASP A 44 4.30 4.07 -11.20
N SER A 45 4.18 2.78 -10.87
CA SER A 45 4.35 1.71 -11.84
C SER A 45 3.51 0.51 -11.38
N PHE A 46 2.65 0.02 -12.29
CA PHE A 46 1.79 -1.13 -12.00
C PHE A 46 1.94 -2.14 -13.14
N HIS A 47 2.38 -3.35 -12.79
CA HIS A 47 2.59 -4.44 -13.74
C HIS A 47 1.43 -5.42 -13.67
N GLN A 48 0.84 -5.72 -14.85
CA GLN A 48 -0.23 -6.70 -14.97
C GLN A 48 0.34 -8.07 -15.28
N PHE A 49 0.03 -9.06 -14.43
CA PHE A 49 0.32 -10.46 -14.73
C PHE A 49 -0.87 -11.06 -15.47
N GLU A 50 -0.60 -11.97 -16.39
CA GLU A 50 -1.63 -12.70 -17.13
C GLU A 50 -1.73 -14.11 -16.56
N PRO A 51 -2.97 -14.62 -16.31
CA PRO A 51 -4.26 -14.00 -16.65
C PRO A 51 -4.75 -12.97 -15.64
N GLN A 52 -4.12 -12.85 -14.47
CA GLN A 52 -4.56 -11.94 -13.41
C GLN A 52 -3.44 -11.74 -12.40
N GLY A 53 -3.58 -10.73 -11.58
CA GLY A 53 -2.60 -10.40 -10.54
C GLY A 53 -1.80 -9.16 -10.90
N VAL A 54 -1.34 -8.44 -9.87
CA VAL A 54 -0.71 -7.13 -10.04
C VAL A 54 0.45 -6.98 -9.07
N THR A 55 1.52 -6.37 -9.54
CA THR A 55 2.57 -5.79 -8.69
C THR A 55 2.59 -4.30 -8.95
N GLY A 56 2.49 -3.49 -7.90
CA GLY A 56 2.45 -2.05 -8.06
C GLY A 56 3.21 -1.30 -7.01
N THR A 57 3.71 -0.13 -7.41
CA THR A 57 4.34 0.81 -6.50
C THR A 57 3.85 2.20 -6.80
N VAL A 58 3.66 3.01 -5.75
CA VAL A 58 3.46 4.45 -5.86
C VAL A 58 4.63 5.10 -5.15
N LEU A 59 5.40 5.88 -5.90
CA LEU A 59 6.52 6.62 -5.36
C LEU A 59 5.99 7.92 -4.76
N LEU A 60 6.32 8.13 -3.50
CA LEU A 60 5.96 9.33 -2.76
C LEU A 60 7.23 10.12 -2.50
N ALA A 61 7.11 11.40 -2.19
CA ALA A 61 8.28 12.17 -1.80
C ALA A 61 8.91 11.54 -0.55
N GLU A 62 10.09 10.96 -0.69
CA GLU A 62 10.86 10.27 0.35
C GLU A 62 10.14 9.06 0.97
N SER A 63 9.16 8.48 0.27
CA SER A 63 8.30 7.42 0.80
C SER A 63 7.80 6.54 -0.33
N HIS A 64 7.06 5.49 0.01
CA HIS A 64 6.47 4.64 -1.02
C HIS A 64 5.30 3.81 -0.48
N LEU A 65 4.46 3.40 -1.42
CA LEU A 65 3.49 2.32 -1.27
C LEU A 65 3.89 1.21 -2.23
N ALA A 66 3.98 -0.01 -1.75
CA ALA A 66 4.18 -1.19 -2.60
C ALA A 66 3.09 -2.21 -2.30
N ILE A 67 2.54 -2.82 -3.35
CA ILE A 67 1.42 -3.73 -3.20
C ILE A 67 1.53 -4.87 -4.23
N HIS A 68 1.22 -6.08 -3.79
CA HIS A 68 1.22 -7.28 -4.64
C HIS A 68 -0.07 -8.04 -4.41
N THR A 69 -0.71 -8.49 -5.49
CA THR A 69 -1.93 -9.28 -5.38
C THR A 69 -1.76 -10.66 -5.99
N TRP A 70 -2.31 -11.66 -5.32
CA TRP A 70 -2.43 -13.03 -5.80
C TRP A 70 -3.90 -13.41 -5.74
N PRO A 71 -4.70 -13.04 -6.76
CA PRO A 71 -6.15 -13.28 -6.73
C PRO A 71 -6.52 -14.75 -6.53
N GLU A 72 -5.73 -15.67 -7.10
CA GLU A 72 -5.98 -17.11 -6.96
C GLU A 72 -5.95 -17.59 -5.52
N PHE A 73 -5.26 -16.86 -4.63
CA PHE A 73 -5.20 -17.17 -3.20
C PHE A 73 -5.98 -16.18 -2.34
N GLY A 74 -6.60 -15.16 -2.96
CA GLY A 74 -7.22 -14.07 -2.22
C GLY A 74 -6.24 -13.32 -1.33
N PHE A 75 -4.96 -13.27 -1.73
CA PHE A 75 -3.86 -12.82 -0.89
C PHE A 75 -3.26 -11.52 -1.43
N VAL A 76 -2.97 -10.60 -0.52
CA VAL A 76 -2.36 -9.30 -0.84
C VAL A 76 -1.26 -9.02 0.18
N THR A 77 -0.11 -8.55 -0.29
CA THR A 77 0.87 -7.93 0.59
C THR A 77 0.91 -6.44 0.30
N VAL A 78 1.07 -5.64 1.35
CA VAL A 78 1.09 -4.18 1.23
C VAL A 78 2.13 -3.60 2.17
N ASP A 79 2.92 -2.68 1.64
CA ASP A 79 3.95 -1.97 2.40
C ASP A 79 3.71 -0.48 2.22
N VAL A 80 3.62 0.25 3.34
CA VAL A 80 3.55 1.71 3.34
C VAL A 80 4.68 2.22 4.20
N TYR A 81 5.63 2.90 3.58
CA TYR A 81 6.73 3.54 4.27
C TYR A 81 6.63 5.04 4.13
N VAL A 82 6.67 5.76 5.24
CA VAL A 82 6.69 7.22 5.22
C VAL A 82 7.86 7.74 6.04
N CYS A 83 8.39 8.86 5.58
CA CYS A 83 9.47 9.59 6.25
C CYS A 83 8.85 10.75 7.04
N ASN A 84 9.34 10.94 8.26
CA ASN A 84 8.86 11.99 9.16
C ASN A 84 9.88 13.14 9.31
N LEU A 85 10.69 13.38 8.27
CA LEU A 85 11.76 14.36 8.34
C LEU A 85 11.27 15.78 8.59
N ALA A 86 10.33 16.25 7.76
CA ALA A 86 9.82 17.61 7.83
C ALA A 86 8.54 17.71 8.65
N THR A 87 7.74 16.65 8.63
CA THR A 87 6.45 16.59 9.32
C THR A 87 6.16 15.14 9.67
N ASP A 88 5.34 14.92 10.68
CA ASP A 88 4.94 13.56 11.06
C ASP A 88 3.85 13.07 10.11
N ASN A 89 4.20 12.10 9.28
CA ASN A 89 3.31 11.51 8.29
C ASN A 89 2.69 10.19 8.76
N SER A 90 2.89 9.80 10.02
CA SER A 90 2.43 8.51 10.52
C SER A 90 0.91 8.34 10.42
N ASP A 91 0.14 9.40 10.71
CA ASP A 91 -1.32 9.34 10.59
C ASP A 91 -1.77 9.20 9.14
N LYS A 92 -1.07 9.87 8.22
CA LYS A 92 -1.37 9.75 6.78
C LYS A 92 -1.10 8.33 6.31
N ALA A 93 -0.01 7.71 6.78
CA ALA A 93 0.30 6.32 6.47
C ALA A 93 -0.77 5.37 6.98
N LYS A 94 -1.26 5.60 8.21
CA LYS A 94 -2.36 4.79 8.77
C LYS A 94 -3.63 4.94 7.95
N GLN A 95 -3.97 6.16 7.55
CA GLN A 95 -5.15 6.43 6.72
C GLN A 95 -5.06 5.70 5.39
N LEU A 96 -3.90 5.76 4.74
CA LEU A 96 -3.66 5.09 3.47
C LEU A 96 -3.80 3.57 3.63
N PHE A 97 -3.12 3.01 4.62
CA PHE A 97 -3.16 1.56 4.89
C PHE A 97 -4.59 1.10 5.15
N HIS A 98 -5.32 1.83 5.98
CA HIS A 98 -6.70 1.49 6.34
C HIS A 98 -7.65 1.63 5.15
N ALA A 99 -7.47 2.64 4.30
CA ALA A 99 -8.29 2.82 3.11
C ALA A 99 -8.16 1.64 2.15
N LEU A 100 -6.94 1.16 1.95
CA LEU A 100 -6.69 0.00 1.09
C LEU A 100 -7.27 -1.28 1.71
N GLU A 101 -7.10 -1.47 3.00
CA GLU A 101 -7.67 -2.63 3.71
C GLU A 101 -9.19 -2.65 3.58
N THR A 102 -9.85 -1.51 3.78
CA THR A 102 -11.31 -1.39 3.66
C THR A 102 -11.76 -1.72 2.25
N ALA A 103 -11.04 -1.26 1.23
CA ALA A 103 -11.41 -1.48 -0.16
C ALA A 103 -11.23 -2.94 -0.59
N LEU A 104 -10.17 -3.59 -0.12
CA LEU A 104 -9.84 -4.96 -0.52
C LEU A 104 -10.49 -6.04 0.34
N ARG A 105 -11.06 -5.67 1.47
CA ARG A 105 -11.93 -6.50 2.31
C ARG A 105 -11.35 -7.85 2.70
N PRO A 106 -10.15 -7.89 3.32
CA PRO A 106 -9.60 -9.16 3.78
C PRO A 106 -10.43 -9.72 4.94
N LYS A 107 -10.48 -11.05 5.03
CA LYS A 107 -11.13 -11.74 6.15
C LYS A 107 -10.19 -11.87 7.34
N ARG A 108 -8.88 -11.87 7.10
CA ARG A 108 -7.85 -12.00 8.13
C ARG A 108 -6.65 -11.17 7.73
N THR A 109 -6.01 -10.54 8.71
CA THR A 109 -4.84 -9.69 8.47
C THR A 109 -3.72 -10.01 9.43
N LYS A 110 -2.48 -9.82 8.96
CA LYS A 110 -1.29 -9.70 9.80
C LYS A 110 -0.72 -8.31 9.58
N PHE A 111 -0.28 -7.68 10.64
CA PHE A 111 0.20 -6.31 10.60
C PHE A 111 1.46 -6.15 11.44
N GLN A 112 2.43 -5.42 10.89
CA GLN A 112 3.61 -5.01 11.63
C GLN A 112 3.88 -3.53 11.35
N ALA A 113 4.35 -2.82 12.37
CA ALA A 113 4.80 -1.44 12.23
C ALA A 113 6.24 -1.37 12.74
N ILE A 114 7.15 -0.90 11.88
CA ILE A 114 8.57 -0.87 12.18
C ILE A 114 9.05 0.58 12.06
N VAL A 115 9.62 1.10 13.15
CA VAL A 115 10.28 2.41 13.13
C VAL A 115 11.65 2.23 12.47
N ARG A 116 11.97 3.15 11.56
CA ARG A 116 13.23 3.14 10.81
C ARG A 116 13.97 4.46 11.02
N GLY A 117 15.29 4.39 11.07
CA GLY A 117 16.10 5.55 11.39
C GLY A 117 16.03 5.87 12.89
N GLY A 118 16.08 7.13 13.22
CA GLY A 118 16.00 7.60 14.59
C GLY A 118 17.27 8.31 15.04
N LYS A 119 17.58 8.17 16.33
CA LYS A 119 18.71 8.92 16.93
C LYS A 119 20.09 8.56 16.37
N ASP A 120 20.22 7.35 15.84
CA ASP A 120 21.52 6.83 15.41
C ASP A 120 21.82 7.14 13.95
N ASP A 121 20.90 7.79 13.26
CA ASP A 121 21.14 8.18 11.88
C ASP A 121 21.77 9.59 11.83
#